data_9a035fd846f9752444b72d832bb4ae2a
#
_entry.id   9a035fd846f9752444b72d832bb4ae2a
#
_cell.length_a   1.000
_cell.length_b   1.000
_cell.length_c   1.000
_cell.angle_alpha   90.00
_cell.angle_beta   90.00
_cell.angle_gamma   90.00
#
_symmetry.space_group_name_H-M   'P 1'
#
loop_
_entity.id
_entity.type
_entity.pdbx_description
1 polymer ?
#
loop_
_entity_poly.entity_id
_entity_poly.type
_entity_poly.pdbx_seq_one_letter_code
_entity_poly.pdbx_strand_id
1 'polypeptide(L)'
;MCGIIGYAGHRPAVPVIIEGLRRLEYRGYDSAGVGFIQGRELKVIKAEGKLAALEEKLAHYPNTVAMNGIGHTRWATHGVPAERNAHPHIGGNNELAIIHNGIIENFQELKEGLLAKGYVFKSETDTEVLAHLIAEGRKHNPTLLEAFAWALRQAHGAYAVAVICPDEPGTILSARMSAPLILGVGVGEHFIASDIPAFLPYTRDVVFLEDGEIVRITDATWQVLSLETLEPVRKDVQTVQWDMQAARKGGFKHFMLKEIFEQPKVISDCLAGRVDEEKGMVVLPELDGLPVPSRLRIIACGTSYHAGMWGQHLLENWARMPVVPEIASEFRYRNVILEPDDMVLVISQSGETADTLAALRLAKEKGCIAIALCNVVGSSIPREADAVIYTQAGPEISVASTKAMCSQMVIMALIALYYGQRKGLLDAKTRHEALAALHGLPKQIEDALPAMRETAQMLSPLYASAHSFFYLGRGHAFPLALEGALKLKEISYIHAEGYASGEMKHGPIALIEPEFPTFALAFNDALFPKVKSNIVEVQARRGPVIALANPGADLHVEHLWTIPSAWGPFNAFFGASGHAVVQLXNGRLSRQRRGSAQKPRQERDCRIX
;
A
#
# COMPACT_ATOMS: atom_id res chain seq x y z
N MET A 1 1.25 3.53 7.13
CA MET A 1 2.69 3.73 6.78
C MET A 1 2.92 5.22 6.54
N CYS A 2 4.08 5.73 6.92
CA CYS A 2 4.42 7.14 6.81
C CYS A 2 5.08 7.47 5.46
N GLY A 3 5.12 8.76 5.08
CA GLY A 3 5.78 9.22 3.88
C GLY A 3 7.02 10.06 4.19
N ILE A 4 8.15 9.72 3.58
CA ILE A 4 9.42 10.46 3.66
C ILE A 4 9.72 11.09 2.30
N ILE A 5 10.19 12.34 2.31
CA ILE A 5 10.88 12.95 1.19
C ILE A 5 12.02 13.84 1.70
N GLY A 6 13.18 13.78 1.04
CA GLY A 6 14.28 14.70 1.16
C GLY A 6 14.64 15.25 -0.21
N TYR A 7 15.04 16.48 -0.29
CA TYR A 7 15.42 17.15 -1.54
C TYR A 7 16.67 18.00 -1.33
N ALA A 8 17.64 17.86 -2.23
CA ALA A 8 18.80 18.74 -2.33
C ALA A 8 18.98 19.08 -3.80
N GLY A 9 18.94 20.39 -4.16
CA GLY A 9 19.02 20.77 -5.57
C GLY A 9 18.97 22.27 -5.80
N HIS A 10 18.69 22.64 -7.03
CA HIS A 10 18.72 24.03 -7.51
C HIS A 10 17.37 24.76 -7.38
N ARG A 11 16.30 24.04 -6.98
CA ARG A 11 14.95 24.62 -6.80
C ARG A 11 14.71 24.95 -5.33
N PRO A 12 13.79 25.89 -5.01
CA PRO A 12 13.36 26.04 -3.62
C PRO A 12 12.82 24.72 -3.07
N ALA A 13 13.42 24.23 -1.98
CA ALA A 13 13.17 22.87 -1.47
C ALA A 13 11.75 22.70 -0.93
N VAL A 14 11.20 23.70 -0.22
CA VAL A 14 9.90 23.56 0.44
C VAL A 14 8.77 23.22 -0.54
N PRO A 15 8.60 23.95 -1.67
CA PRO A 15 7.59 23.57 -2.67
C PRO A 15 7.77 22.16 -3.25
N VAL A 16 9.01 21.76 -3.51
CA VAL A 16 9.33 20.40 -4.04
C VAL A 16 8.91 19.34 -3.00
N ILE A 17 9.25 19.56 -1.75
CA ILE A 17 8.93 18.65 -0.64
C ILE A 17 7.42 18.56 -0.45
N ILE A 18 6.70 19.68 -0.43
CA ILE A 18 5.25 19.70 -0.25
C ILE A 18 4.56 18.95 -1.40
N GLU A 19 5.01 19.15 -2.63
CA GLU A 19 4.46 18.43 -3.79
C GLU A 19 4.72 16.92 -3.68
N GLY A 20 5.90 16.53 -3.20
CA GLY A 20 6.22 15.12 -2.94
C GLY A 20 5.38 14.53 -1.81
N LEU A 21 5.22 15.26 -0.70
CA LEU A 21 4.36 14.81 0.41
C LEU A 21 2.91 14.67 -0.02
N ARG A 22 2.42 15.54 -0.91
CA ARG A 22 1.07 15.43 -1.46
C ARG A 22 0.86 14.11 -2.20
N ARG A 23 1.92 13.60 -2.85
CA ARG A 23 1.88 12.29 -3.53
C ARG A 23 2.07 11.12 -2.57
N LEU A 24 2.61 11.38 -1.37
CA LEU A 24 2.77 10.37 -0.32
C LEU A 24 1.67 10.42 0.76
N GLU A 25 0.70 11.34 0.65
CA GLU A 25 -0.35 11.52 1.67
C GLU A 25 -1.15 10.23 1.90
N TYR A 26 -1.20 9.33 0.91
CA TYR A 26 -1.81 8.02 1.06
C TYR A 26 -1.11 7.16 2.12
N ARG A 27 0.15 7.46 2.44
CA ARG A 27 0.93 6.70 3.44
C ARG A 27 0.72 7.22 4.87
N GLY A 28 0.20 8.43 5.04
CA GLY A 28 -0.02 9.00 6.37
C GLY A 28 -0.60 10.41 6.28
N TYR A 29 -1.54 10.72 7.17
CA TYR A 29 -2.21 12.03 7.18
C TYR A 29 -2.65 12.49 8.58
N ASP A 30 -2.04 11.92 9.63
CA ASP A 30 -2.31 12.31 11.03
C ASP A 30 -1.57 13.58 11.43
N SER A 31 -0.42 13.78 10.83
CA SER A 31 0.36 15.01 10.98
C SER A 31 1.37 15.10 9.85
N ALA A 32 1.88 16.30 9.61
CA ALA A 32 2.88 16.54 8.58
C ALA A 32 3.87 17.59 9.06
N GLY A 33 5.07 17.59 8.47
CA GLY A 33 6.04 18.64 8.75
C GLY A 33 7.18 18.68 7.78
N VAL A 34 7.90 19.81 7.79
CA VAL A 34 9.04 20.05 6.93
C VAL A 34 10.18 20.67 7.77
N GLY A 35 11.40 20.22 7.48
CA GLY A 35 12.62 20.81 8.02
C GLY A 35 13.52 21.26 6.90
N PHE A 36 14.12 22.44 7.02
CA PHE A 36 15.02 22.96 6.00
C PHE A 36 16.06 23.88 6.63
N ILE A 37 17.13 24.13 5.89
CA ILE A 37 18.21 25.02 6.34
C ILE A 37 18.18 26.28 5.48
N GLN A 38 18.00 27.43 6.13
CA GLN A 38 18.00 28.73 5.49
C GLN A 38 19.23 29.50 5.99
N GLY A 39 20.22 29.66 5.10
CA GLY A 39 21.53 30.16 5.52
C GLY A 39 22.23 29.10 6.40
N ARG A 40 22.36 29.39 7.69
CA ARG A 40 22.87 28.44 8.70
C ARG A 40 21.85 28.16 9.80
N GLU A 41 20.60 28.48 9.56
CA GLU A 41 19.53 28.34 10.55
C GLU A 41 18.62 27.17 10.20
N LEU A 42 18.44 26.24 11.14
CA LEU A 42 17.52 25.12 11.01
C LEU A 42 16.10 25.60 11.31
N LYS A 43 15.18 25.40 10.37
CA LYS A 43 13.76 25.69 10.52
C LYS A 43 12.97 24.38 10.45
N VAL A 44 12.07 24.20 11.41
CA VAL A 44 11.16 23.06 11.44
C VAL A 44 9.74 23.58 11.61
N ILE A 45 8.85 23.24 10.68
CA ILE A 45 7.44 23.64 10.71
C ILE A 45 6.60 22.38 10.67
N LYS A 46 5.70 22.23 11.65
CA LYS A 46 4.90 21.03 11.85
C LYS A 46 3.42 21.39 12.00
N ALA A 47 2.55 20.46 11.62
CA ALA A 47 1.11 20.62 11.79
C ALA A 47 0.47 19.27 12.11
N GLU A 48 -0.50 19.29 13.00
CA GLU A 48 -1.39 18.15 13.22
C GLU A 48 -2.43 18.10 12.08
N GLY A 49 -2.82 16.92 11.66
CA GLY A 49 -3.79 16.70 10.60
C GLY A 49 -3.16 16.60 9.23
N LYS A 50 -3.97 16.80 8.21
CA LYS A 50 -3.57 16.62 6.81
C LYS A 50 -2.56 17.65 6.34
N LEU A 51 -1.92 17.36 5.21
CA LEU A 51 -0.93 18.23 4.59
C LEU A 51 -1.42 19.68 4.41
N ALA A 52 -2.71 19.88 4.15
CA ALA A 52 -3.29 21.23 4.03
C ALA A 52 -3.06 22.11 5.27
N ALA A 53 -3.05 21.50 6.47
CA ALA A 53 -2.77 22.25 7.70
C ALA A 53 -1.31 22.73 7.75
N LEU A 54 -0.38 21.93 7.23
CA LEU A 54 1.02 22.34 7.09
C LEU A 54 1.17 23.45 6.05
N GLU A 55 0.47 23.35 4.92
CA GLU A 55 0.49 24.36 3.85
C GLU A 55 -0.02 25.70 4.37
N GLU A 56 -1.09 25.70 5.19
CA GLU A 56 -1.61 26.92 5.82
C GLU A 56 -0.56 27.59 6.72
N LYS A 57 0.17 26.81 7.52
CA LYS A 57 1.26 27.34 8.34
C LYS A 57 2.40 27.90 7.49
N LEU A 58 2.78 27.18 6.43
CA LEU A 58 3.87 27.60 5.53
C LEU A 58 3.54 28.91 4.79
N ALA A 59 2.27 29.22 4.57
CA ALA A 59 1.86 30.50 3.96
C ALA A 59 2.31 31.71 4.78
N HIS A 60 2.56 31.53 6.08
CA HIS A 60 3.10 32.59 6.96
C HIS A 60 4.64 32.73 6.86
N TYR A 61 5.30 31.89 6.03
CA TYR A 61 6.75 31.93 5.80
C TYR A 61 7.04 32.10 4.30
N PRO A 62 6.64 33.27 3.71
CA PRO A 62 6.62 33.41 2.24
C PRO A 62 7.98 33.44 1.55
N ASN A 63 9.06 33.69 2.26
CA ASN A 63 10.40 33.89 1.66
C ASN A 63 11.38 32.76 2.00
N THR A 64 10.92 31.50 1.91
CA THR A 64 11.81 30.35 2.14
C THR A 64 12.66 30.09 0.88
N VAL A 65 13.95 30.37 0.97
CA VAL A 65 14.93 30.20 -0.13
C VAL A 65 15.89 29.05 0.19
N ALA A 66 15.42 28.04 0.91
CA ALA A 66 16.22 26.85 1.21
C ALA A 66 16.33 25.96 -0.05
N MET A 67 17.51 25.45 -0.32
CA MET A 67 17.80 24.57 -1.47
C MET A 67 17.88 23.10 -1.06
N ASN A 68 17.80 22.82 0.25
CA ASN A 68 17.70 21.45 0.76
C ASN A 68 16.74 21.39 1.93
N GLY A 69 16.13 20.22 2.11
CA GLY A 69 15.21 20.02 3.22
C GLY A 69 14.66 18.59 3.24
N ILE A 70 13.94 18.30 4.30
CA ILE A 70 13.29 17.00 4.54
C ILE A 70 11.83 17.22 4.92
N GLY A 71 10.98 16.29 4.54
CA GLY A 71 9.54 16.37 4.83
C GLY A 71 8.95 15.01 5.16
N HIS A 72 7.86 15.04 5.91
CA HIS A 72 7.25 13.81 6.43
C HIS A 72 5.74 13.96 6.54
N THR A 73 5.01 12.88 6.20
CA THR A 73 3.61 12.69 6.56
C THR A 73 3.53 11.45 7.45
N ARG A 74 2.84 11.60 8.60
CA ARG A 74 2.85 10.61 9.66
C ARG A 74 1.54 9.83 9.74
N TRP A 75 1.67 8.53 9.97
CA TRP A 75 0.63 7.65 10.49
C TRP A 75 1.10 7.22 11.87
N ALA A 76 0.40 7.64 12.90
CA ALA A 76 0.89 7.51 14.28
C ALA A 76 0.99 6.04 14.74
N THR A 77 2.15 5.66 15.24
CA THR A 77 2.41 4.37 15.89
C THR A 77 2.84 4.56 17.36
N HIS A 78 3.73 5.54 17.61
CA HIS A 78 4.24 5.89 18.95
C HIS A 78 3.92 7.35 19.23
N GLY A 79 3.15 7.62 20.25
CA GLY A 79 2.68 8.97 20.61
C GLY A 79 1.44 9.38 19.80
N VAL A 80 0.49 10.02 20.48
CA VAL A 80 -0.78 10.45 19.86
C VAL A 80 -0.57 11.38 18.67
N PRO A 81 -1.53 11.44 17.73
CA PRO A 81 -1.52 12.50 16.72
C PRO A 81 -1.55 13.87 17.39
N ALA A 82 -0.44 14.58 17.29
CA ALA A 82 -0.26 15.92 17.88
C ALA A 82 0.94 16.58 17.23
N GLU A 83 0.95 17.88 17.18
CA GLU A 83 2.05 18.64 16.56
C GLU A 83 3.42 18.30 17.17
N ARG A 84 3.50 18.10 18.51
CA ARG A 84 4.76 17.75 19.17
C ARG A 84 5.33 16.42 18.69
N ASN A 85 4.45 15.49 18.28
CA ASN A 85 4.81 14.15 17.79
C ASN A 85 4.99 14.09 16.27
N ALA A 86 4.67 15.17 15.54
CA ALA A 86 4.91 15.25 14.11
C ALA A 86 6.42 15.35 13.82
N HIS A 87 6.84 14.80 12.68
CA HIS A 87 8.22 14.91 12.18
C HIS A 87 8.38 16.21 11.36
N PRO A 88 9.58 16.77 11.27
CA PRO A 88 10.87 16.32 11.81
C PRO A 88 11.01 16.52 13.32
N HIS A 89 11.87 15.70 13.93
CA HIS A 89 12.32 15.88 15.32
C HIS A 89 13.71 16.50 15.35
N ILE A 90 13.94 17.33 16.36
CA ILE A 90 15.18 18.08 16.55
C ILE A 90 16.08 17.30 17.52
N GLY A 91 17.36 17.18 17.17
CA GLY A 91 18.38 16.59 18.03
C GLY A 91 19.27 17.64 18.66
N GLY A 92 19.71 17.36 19.90
CA GLY A 92 20.56 18.29 20.66
C GLY A 92 19.85 19.60 20.96
N ASN A 93 20.63 20.67 20.92
CA ASN A 93 20.10 22.04 21.11
C ASN A 93 19.96 22.71 19.73
N ASN A 94 18.99 22.21 18.94
CA ASN A 94 18.71 22.68 17.57
C ASN A 94 19.87 22.39 16.59
N GLU A 95 20.60 21.31 16.83
CA GLU A 95 21.79 20.96 16.06
C GLU A 95 21.51 20.26 14.74
N LEU A 96 20.39 19.53 14.68
CA LEU A 96 20.00 18.74 13.49
C LEU A 96 18.51 18.45 13.54
N ALA A 97 17.95 18.06 12.40
CA ALA A 97 16.58 17.58 12.34
C ALA A 97 16.53 16.25 11.57
N ILE A 98 15.67 15.35 12.02
CA ILE A 98 15.47 14.05 11.35
C ILE A 98 13.99 13.78 11.07
N ILE A 99 13.78 12.99 10.03
CA ILE A 99 12.51 12.32 9.75
C ILE A 99 12.76 10.81 9.75
N HIS A 100 11.75 10.02 10.13
CA HIS A 100 11.92 8.58 10.31
C HIS A 100 10.60 7.86 10.04
N ASN A 101 10.69 6.77 9.29
CA ASN A 101 9.66 5.74 9.12
C ASN A 101 10.16 4.46 9.76
N GLY A 102 9.34 3.82 10.54
CA GLY A 102 9.69 2.56 11.17
C GLY A 102 9.48 2.57 12.68
N ILE A 103 10.17 1.67 13.37
CA ILE A 103 10.11 1.54 14.84
C ILE A 103 11.52 1.22 15.34
N ILE A 104 12.00 2.00 16.29
CA ILE A 104 13.25 1.73 17.00
C ILE A 104 12.90 0.90 18.24
N GLU A 105 13.10 -0.40 18.15
CA GLU A 105 12.64 -1.36 19.16
C GLU A 105 13.29 -1.15 20.54
N ASN A 106 14.56 -0.77 20.57
CA ASN A 106 15.30 -0.50 21.82
C ASN A 106 15.26 0.97 22.25
N PHE A 107 14.23 1.73 21.80
CA PHE A 107 14.18 3.19 22.06
C PHE A 107 14.13 3.53 23.56
N GLN A 108 13.54 2.69 24.38
CA GLN A 108 13.43 2.94 25.84
C GLN A 108 14.82 2.95 26.49
N GLU A 109 15.63 1.94 26.20
CA GLU A 109 17.02 1.82 26.71
C GLU A 109 17.86 3.02 26.27
N LEU A 110 17.77 3.37 24.98
CA LEU A 110 18.51 4.51 24.42
C LEU A 110 18.05 5.83 25.07
N LYS A 111 16.75 5.97 25.31
CA LYS A 111 16.15 7.16 25.95
C LYS A 111 16.67 7.33 27.38
N GLU A 112 16.70 6.27 28.16
CA GLU A 112 17.20 6.31 29.54
C GLU A 112 18.66 6.78 29.56
N GLY A 113 19.49 6.26 28.65
CA GLY A 113 20.89 6.67 28.51
C GLY A 113 21.06 8.14 28.16
N LEU A 114 20.17 8.67 27.30
CA LEU A 114 20.20 10.08 26.89
C LEU A 114 19.68 11.00 28.00
N LEU A 115 18.64 10.59 28.73
CA LEU A 115 18.13 11.35 29.89
C LEU A 115 19.23 11.50 30.97
N ALA A 116 20.00 10.44 31.23
CA ALA A 116 21.13 10.45 32.16
C ALA A 116 22.22 11.44 31.73
N LYS A 117 22.32 11.74 30.43
CA LYS A 117 23.27 12.72 29.86
C LYS A 117 22.69 14.13 29.76
N GLY A 118 21.44 14.32 30.24
CA GLY A 118 20.81 15.64 30.29
C GLY A 118 20.00 16.04 29.07
N TYR A 119 19.72 15.12 28.14
CA TYR A 119 18.84 15.42 26.99
C TYR A 119 17.41 15.57 27.46
N VAL A 120 16.69 16.53 26.86
CA VAL A 120 15.30 16.84 27.21
C VAL A 120 14.40 16.45 26.03
N PHE A 121 13.44 15.59 26.28
CA PHE A 121 12.50 15.07 25.29
C PHE A 121 11.22 15.90 25.27
N LYS A 122 10.78 16.30 24.08
CA LYS A 122 9.59 17.12 23.84
C LYS A 122 8.43 16.32 23.25
N SER A 123 8.72 15.09 22.83
CA SER A 123 7.72 14.21 22.19
C SER A 123 7.68 12.84 22.85
N GLU A 124 6.71 12.05 22.42
CA GLU A 124 6.52 10.68 22.86
C GLU A 124 7.05 9.67 21.84
N THR A 125 7.73 10.13 20.79
CA THR A 125 8.13 9.28 19.67
C THR A 125 9.49 8.62 19.91
N ASP A 126 9.65 7.44 19.35
CA ASP A 126 10.96 6.76 19.24
C ASP A 126 11.94 7.56 18.37
N THR A 127 11.43 8.32 17.42
CA THR A 127 12.26 9.13 16.50
C THR A 127 13.07 10.20 17.22
N GLU A 128 12.50 10.86 18.23
CA GLU A 128 13.25 11.89 18.98
C GLU A 128 14.46 11.30 19.70
N VAL A 129 14.36 10.03 20.11
CA VAL A 129 15.50 9.30 20.70
C VAL A 129 16.64 9.22 19.67
N LEU A 130 16.32 8.85 18.43
CA LEU A 130 17.33 8.77 17.38
C LEU A 130 17.92 10.14 17.05
N ALA A 131 17.12 11.22 17.06
CA ALA A 131 17.61 12.59 16.83
C ALA A 131 18.66 12.98 17.89
N HIS A 132 18.34 12.73 19.17
CA HIS A 132 19.27 13.02 20.26
C HIS A 132 20.51 12.10 20.25
N LEU A 133 20.33 10.85 19.83
CA LEU A 133 21.46 9.91 19.73
C LEU A 133 22.47 10.37 18.66
N ILE A 134 21.99 10.89 17.52
CA ILE A 134 22.88 11.45 16.49
C ILE A 134 23.62 12.69 17.05
N ALA A 135 22.91 13.56 17.77
CA ALA A 135 23.51 14.74 18.40
C ALA A 135 24.58 14.33 19.44
N GLU A 136 24.33 13.29 20.23
CA GLU A 136 25.32 12.74 21.16
C GLU A 136 26.54 12.20 20.39
N GLY A 137 26.29 11.49 19.28
CA GLY A 137 27.35 10.97 18.41
C GLY A 137 28.30 12.06 17.90
N ARG A 138 27.79 13.26 17.62
CA ARG A 138 28.57 14.39 17.14
C ARG A 138 29.62 14.88 18.15
N LYS A 139 29.44 14.59 19.42
CA LYS A 139 30.42 14.94 20.45
C LYS A 139 31.68 14.08 20.38
N HIS A 140 31.57 12.93 19.75
CA HIS A 140 32.62 11.90 19.75
C HIS A 140 33.13 11.56 18.35
N ASN A 141 32.49 12.08 17.31
CA ASN A 141 32.80 11.76 15.91
C ASN A 141 32.99 13.06 15.12
N PRO A 142 34.04 13.16 14.31
CA PRO A 142 34.40 14.45 13.65
C PRO A 142 33.44 14.90 12.55
N THR A 143 32.68 13.98 11.94
CA THR A 143 31.76 14.33 10.84
C THR A 143 30.33 13.91 11.18
N LEU A 144 29.35 14.56 10.52
CA LEU A 144 27.95 14.18 10.63
C LEU A 144 27.74 12.73 10.16
N LEU A 145 28.43 12.31 9.12
CA LEU A 145 28.35 10.93 8.60
C LEU A 145 28.76 9.90 9.66
N GLU A 146 29.88 10.11 10.32
CA GLU A 146 30.36 9.21 11.36
C GLU A 146 29.43 9.19 12.58
N ALA A 147 28.93 10.36 12.99
CA ALA A 147 27.95 10.47 14.09
C ALA A 147 26.62 9.76 13.74
N PHE A 148 26.17 9.91 12.51
CA PHE A 148 24.96 9.27 11.99
C PHE A 148 25.10 7.74 12.00
N ALA A 149 26.20 7.25 11.45
CA ALA A 149 26.50 5.82 11.44
C ALA A 149 26.64 5.26 12.87
N TRP A 150 27.34 5.99 13.75
CA TRP A 150 27.52 5.58 15.16
C TRP A 150 26.15 5.44 15.86
N ALA A 151 25.23 6.35 15.61
CA ALA A 151 23.89 6.30 16.21
C ALA A 151 23.08 5.12 15.64
N LEU A 152 23.12 4.92 14.32
CA LEU A 152 22.34 3.85 13.68
C LEU A 152 22.83 2.45 14.05
N ARG A 153 24.12 2.28 14.32
CA ARG A 153 24.64 0.99 14.78
C ARG A 153 24.14 0.59 16.17
N GLN A 154 23.62 1.54 16.94
CA GLN A 154 23.04 1.27 18.27
C GLN A 154 21.53 1.09 18.21
N ALA A 155 20.88 1.51 17.12
CA ALA A 155 19.43 1.42 16.96
C ALA A 155 19.05 0.02 16.43
N HIS A 156 18.10 -0.63 17.09
CA HIS A 156 17.57 -1.91 16.67
C HIS A 156 16.14 -1.71 16.15
N GLY A 157 15.81 -2.43 15.08
CA GLY A 157 14.47 -2.37 14.49
C GLY A 157 14.47 -1.96 13.03
N ALA A 158 13.30 -1.65 12.51
CA ALA A 158 13.12 -1.25 11.12
C ALA A 158 13.11 0.29 11.03
N TYR A 159 13.92 0.85 10.12
CA TYR A 159 13.95 2.31 9.94
C TYR A 159 14.29 2.70 8.50
N ALA A 160 13.70 3.82 8.07
CA ALA A 160 14.19 4.66 6.98
C ALA A 160 14.28 6.07 7.60
N VAL A 161 15.47 6.64 7.61
CA VAL A 161 15.75 7.90 8.31
C VAL A 161 16.50 8.86 7.41
N ALA A 162 16.20 10.17 7.52
CA ALA A 162 16.95 11.23 6.86
C ALA A 162 17.26 12.33 7.86
N VAL A 163 18.47 12.92 7.74
CA VAL A 163 18.96 13.96 8.63
C VAL A 163 19.48 15.15 7.83
N ILE A 164 19.22 16.36 8.34
CA ILE A 164 19.85 17.62 7.89
C ILE A 164 20.50 18.31 9.10
N CYS A 165 21.58 19.03 8.83
CA CYS A 165 22.39 19.69 9.87
C CYS A 165 22.88 21.04 9.35
N PRO A 166 22.73 22.15 10.13
CA PRO A 166 23.23 23.47 9.71
C PRO A 166 24.72 23.55 9.44
N ASP A 167 25.52 22.67 10.05
CA ASP A 167 26.97 22.66 9.84
C ASP A 167 27.36 22.06 8.48
N GLU A 168 26.46 21.28 7.85
CA GLU A 168 26.66 20.75 6.50
C GLU A 168 25.47 21.17 5.61
N PRO A 169 25.29 22.50 5.38
CA PRO A 169 24.17 22.97 4.56
C PRO A 169 24.30 22.43 3.15
N GLY A 170 23.17 22.02 2.57
CA GLY A 170 23.15 21.39 1.24
C GLY A 170 23.28 19.89 1.25
N THR A 171 23.66 19.28 2.38
CA THR A 171 23.80 17.81 2.50
C THR A 171 22.58 17.20 3.18
N ILE A 172 22.13 16.05 2.68
CA ILE A 172 21.18 15.17 3.37
C ILE A 172 21.84 13.80 3.49
N LEU A 173 21.87 13.25 4.70
CA LEU A 173 22.22 11.84 4.91
C LEU A 173 20.95 11.07 5.18
N SER A 174 20.87 9.87 4.63
CA SER A 174 19.74 8.98 4.84
C SER A 174 20.21 7.53 4.93
N ALA A 175 19.44 6.68 5.60
CA ALA A 175 19.79 5.26 5.72
C ALA A 175 18.52 4.43 5.85
N ARG A 176 18.64 3.13 5.53
CA ARG A 176 17.52 2.22 5.70
C ARG A 176 17.92 0.90 6.35
N MET A 177 16.97 0.32 7.06
CA MET A 177 17.00 -1.04 7.58
C MET A 177 15.55 -1.54 7.58
N SER A 178 15.20 -2.46 6.69
CA SER A 178 13.87 -3.10 6.60
C SER A 178 12.70 -2.14 6.40
N ALA A 179 12.96 -0.88 6.02
CA ALA A 179 11.93 0.11 5.70
C ALA A 179 12.25 0.74 4.33
N PRO A 180 11.24 1.03 3.49
CA PRO A 180 11.53 1.49 2.12
C PRO A 180 12.16 2.87 2.07
N LEU A 181 13.23 2.99 1.26
CA LEU A 181 13.90 4.25 0.97
C LEU A 181 14.58 4.15 -0.40
N ILE A 182 14.37 5.15 -1.25
CA ILE A 182 14.82 5.16 -2.65
C ILE A 182 15.49 6.50 -2.92
N LEU A 183 16.61 6.45 -3.64
CA LEU A 183 17.30 7.65 -4.12
C LEU A 183 16.80 7.98 -5.53
N GLY A 184 16.34 9.21 -5.77
CA GLY A 184 16.04 9.75 -7.09
C GLY A 184 17.21 10.57 -7.59
N VAL A 185 17.67 10.29 -8.80
CA VAL A 185 18.86 10.93 -9.40
C VAL A 185 18.39 11.89 -10.50
N GLY A 186 18.46 13.18 -10.24
CA GLY A 186 18.14 14.21 -11.22
C GLY A 186 19.40 14.94 -11.73
N VAL A 187 19.20 15.92 -12.59
CA VAL A 187 20.30 16.75 -13.11
C VAL A 187 20.44 18.00 -12.21
N GLY A 188 21.50 18.04 -11.41
CA GLY A 188 21.69 19.12 -10.45
C GLY A 188 20.69 19.11 -9.29
N GLU A 189 20.10 17.94 -9.03
CA GLU A 189 19.16 17.76 -7.93
C GLU A 189 19.01 16.26 -7.61
N HIS A 190 18.85 15.96 -6.33
CA HIS A 190 18.70 14.59 -5.86
C HIS A 190 17.59 14.51 -4.81
N PHE A 191 16.96 13.34 -4.73
CA PHE A 191 15.80 13.09 -3.90
C PHE A 191 16.00 11.84 -3.07
N ILE A 192 15.50 11.85 -1.84
CA ILE A 192 15.31 10.64 -1.03
C ILE A 192 13.82 10.53 -0.77
N ALA A 193 13.22 9.35 -0.98
CA ALA A 193 11.81 9.18 -0.67
C ALA A 193 11.48 7.74 -0.28
N SER A 194 10.40 7.59 0.45
CA SER A 194 9.88 6.27 0.81
C SER A 194 9.13 5.60 -0.36
N ASP A 195 8.83 6.35 -1.43
CA ASP A 195 8.20 5.79 -2.63
C ASP A 195 8.47 6.71 -3.84
N ILE A 196 8.58 6.10 -5.01
CA ILE A 196 8.93 6.77 -6.27
C ILE A 196 7.97 7.91 -6.67
N PRO A 197 6.63 7.79 -6.50
CA PRO A 197 5.72 8.87 -6.86
C PRO A 197 6.07 10.25 -6.27
N ALA A 198 6.78 10.29 -5.14
CA ALA A 198 7.16 11.55 -4.48
C ALA A 198 7.98 12.46 -5.40
N PHE A 199 8.89 11.89 -6.19
CA PHE A 199 9.80 12.66 -7.06
C PHE A 199 9.66 12.33 -8.55
N LEU A 200 8.74 11.46 -8.93
CA LEU A 200 8.55 11.04 -10.32
C LEU A 200 8.41 12.21 -11.33
N PRO A 201 7.79 13.37 -10.98
CA PRO A 201 7.75 14.51 -11.91
C PRO A 201 9.10 15.15 -12.21
N TYR A 202 10.11 14.87 -11.42
CA TYR A 202 11.44 15.49 -11.53
C TYR A 202 12.45 14.54 -12.14
N THR A 203 12.38 13.25 -11.81
CA THR A 203 13.29 12.23 -12.39
C THR A 203 12.63 10.85 -12.34
N ARG A 204 13.00 10.04 -13.33
CA ARG A 204 12.67 8.61 -13.39
C ARG A 204 13.89 7.73 -13.10
N ASP A 205 15.06 8.34 -12.93
CA ASP A 205 16.28 7.64 -12.63
C ASP A 205 16.40 7.43 -11.13
N VAL A 206 16.48 6.16 -10.71
CA VAL A 206 16.44 5.78 -9.30
C VAL A 206 17.59 4.84 -8.95
N VAL A 207 17.97 4.86 -7.67
CA VAL A 207 18.87 3.87 -7.09
C VAL A 207 18.13 3.23 -5.92
N PHE A 208 17.98 1.91 -5.97
CA PHE A 208 17.37 1.15 -4.88
C PHE A 208 18.42 0.85 -3.82
N LEU A 209 18.13 1.27 -2.58
CA LEU A 209 19.00 1.06 -1.43
C LEU A 209 18.71 -0.31 -0.81
N GLU A 210 19.73 -0.90 -0.22
CA GLU A 210 19.63 -2.15 0.53
C GLU A 210 19.72 -1.88 2.03
N ASP A 211 19.37 -2.87 2.83
CA ASP A 211 19.44 -2.76 4.29
C ASP A 211 20.90 -2.56 4.70
N GLY A 212 21.13 -1.62 5.61
CA GLY A 212 22.48 -1.31 6.08
C GLY A 212 23.26 -0.37 5.15
N GLU A 213 22.57 0.35 4.26
CA GLU A 213 23.21 1.36 3.42
C GLU A 213 22.85 2.78 3.89
N ILE A 214 23.87 3.66 3.84
CA ILE A 214 23.72 5.11 4.03
C ILE A 214 23.85 5.76 2.66
N VAL A 215 23.00 6.73 2.37
CA VAL A 215 23.15 7.57 1.18
C VAL A 215 23.39 9.02 1.61
N ARG A 216 24.35 9.64 0.96
CA ARG A 216 24.65 11.08 1.06
C ARG A 216 24.26 11.74 -0.24
N ILE A 217 23.43 12.77 -0.19
CA ILE A 217 23.07 13.56 -1.36
C ILE A 217 23.37 15.04 -1.15
N THR A 218 23.76 15.69 -2.25
CA THR A 218 23.85 17.16 -2.39
C THR A 218 23.15 17.53 -3.70
N ASP A 219 23.19 18.79 -4.07
CA ASP A 219 22.72 19.22 -5.41
C ASP A 219 23.59 18.62 -6.55
N ALA A 220 24.88 18.47 -6.31
CA ALA A 220 25.84 18.05 -7.34
C ALA A 220 26.12 16.55 -7.37
N THR A 221 26.05 15.87 -6.23
CA THR A 221 26.53 14.48 -6.10
C THR A 221 25.63 13.61 -5.21
N TRP A 222 25.73 12.31 -5.44
CA TRP A 222 25.20 11.32 -4.53
C TRP A 222 26.23 10.20 -4.32
N GLN A 223 26.17 9.55 -3.18
CA GLN A 223 27.07 8.45 -2.82
C GLN A 223 26.36 7.50 -1.87
N VAL A 224 26.50 6.20 -2.12
CA VAL A 224 26.01 5.17 -1.21
C VAL A 224 27.20 4.56 -0.47
N LEU A 225 27.03 4.32 0.83
CA LEU A 225 28.09 3.83 1.73
C LEU A 225 27.52 2.69 2.57
N SER A 226 28.37 1.76 2.96
CA SER A 226 27.99 0.74 3.94
C SER A 226 27.87 1.37 5.34
N LEU A 227 26.79 1.10 6.04
CA LEU A 227 26.61 1.53 7.44
C LEU A 227 27.71 0.93 8.35
N GLU A 228 28.12 -0.29 8.05
CA GLU A 228 29.11 -1.00 8.87
C GLU A 228 30.53 -0.43 8.71
N THR A 229 30.96 -0.18 7.47
CA THR A 229 32.36 0.17 7.19
C THR A 229 32.57 1.62 6.77
N LEU A 230 31.52 2.31 6.34
CA LEU A 230 31.54 3.64 5.71
C LEU A 230 32.30 3.65 4.36
N GLU A 231 32.57 2.49 3.79
CA GLU A 231 33.17 2.38 2.46
C GLU A 231 32.11 2.57 1.38
N PRO A 232 32.48 3.16 0.23
CA PRO A 232 31.55 3.34 -0.88
C PRO A 232 31.02 2.00 -1.42
N VAL A 233 29.71 1.95 -1.66
CA VAL A 233 29.02 0.84 -2.30
C VAL A 233 28.64 1.25 -3.72
N ARG A 234 29.06 0.47 -4.71
CA ARG A 234 28.71 0.74 -6.10
C ARG A 234 27.24 0.41 -6.34
N LYS A 235 26.52 1.34 -6.95
CA LYS A 235 25.10 1.21 -7.29
C LYS A 235 24.86 1.61 -8.75
N ASP A 236 23.98 0.88 -9.41
CA ASP A 236 23.54 1.19 -10.77
C ASP A 236 22.27 2.01 -10.73
N VAL A 237 22.20 3.03 -11.57
CA VAL A 237 21.00 3.84 -11.76
C VAL A 237 20.05 3.08 -12.69
N GLN A 238 18.81 2.94 -12.28
CA GLN A 238 17.75 2.29 -13.07
C GLN A 238 16.70 3.34 -13.49
N THR A 239 16.22 3.27 -14.72
CA THR A 239 15.19 4.20 -15.20
C THR A 239 13.81 3.53 -15.09
N VAL A 240 12.94 4.10 -14.26
CA VAL A 240 11.57 3.60 -14.08
C VAL A 240 10.75 3.97 -15.32
N GLN A 241 10.05 2.98 -15.90
CA GLN A 241 9.28 3.13 -17.14
C GLN A 241 7.89 3.75 -16.92
N TRP A 242 7.65 4.34 -15.78
CA TRP A 242 6.35 4.98 -15.49
C TRP A 242 6.22 6.32 -16.22
N ASP A 243 5.05 6.53 -16.85
CA ASP A 243 4.72 7.79 -17.51
C ASP A 243 4.37 8.86 -16.46
N MET A 244 4.90 10.06 -16.65
CA MET A 244 4.56 11.22 -15.80
C MET A 244 3.05 11.53 -15.84
N GLN A 245 2.37 11.30 -16.98
CA GLN A 245 0.92 11.51 -17.07
C GLN A 245 0.15 10.55 -16.15
N ALA A 246 0.67 9.33 -15.98
CA ALA A 246 0.06 8.33 -15.08
C ALA A 246 0.10 8.78 -13.61
N ALA A 247 1.07 9.60 -13.22
CA ALA A 247 1.18 10.11 -11.86
C ALA A 247 0.35 11.39 -11.61
N ARG A 248 -0.38 11.89 -12.63
CA ARG A 248 -1.26 13.06 -12.50
C ARG A 248 -2.72 12.65 -12.39
N LYS A 249 -3.57 13.51 -11.81
CA LYS A 249 -5.01 13.22 -11.63
C LYS A 249 -5.80 13.15 -12.94
N GLY A 250 -5.29 13.71 -14.04
CA GLY A 250 -5.92 13.61 -15.36
C GLY A 250 -7.36 14.11 -15.43
N GLY A 251 -7.69 15.19 -14.69
CA GLY A 251 -9.04 15.75 -14.65
C GLY A 251 -9.96 15.14 -13.60
N PHE A 252 -9.55 14.06 -12.94
CA PHE A 252 -10.33 13.44 -11.86
C PHE A 252 -10.14 14.19 -10.54
N LYS A 253 -11.19 14.25 -9.72
CA LYS A 253 -11.13 14.90 -8.40
C LYS A 253 -10.21 14.17 -7.41
N HIS A 254 -10.11 12.84 -7.54
CA HIS A 254 -9.36 11.97 -6.63
C HIS A 254 -8.53 10.97 -7.42
N PHE A 255 -7.33 10.65 -6.93
CA PHE A 255 -6.48 9.61 -7.52
C PHE A 255 -7.22 8.26 -7.57
N MET A 256 -7.88 7.88 -6.48
CA MET A 256 -8.62 6.62 -6.44
C MET A 256 -9.67 6.52 -7.57
N LEU A 257 -10.42 7.60 -7.83
CA LEU A 257 -11.41 7.57 -8.91
C LEU A 257 -10.72 7.40 -10.27
N LYS A 258 -9.62 8.10 -10.50
CA LYS A 258 -8.81 7.92 -11.71
C LYS A 258 -8.35 6.45 -11.83
N GLU A 259 -7.79 5.90 -10.75
CA GLU A 259 -7.25 4.54 -10.72
C GLU A 259 -8.34 3.47 -10.94
N ILE A 260 -9.57 3.71 -10.47
CA ILE A 260 -10.72 2.86 -10.80
C ILE A 260 -10.98 2.87 -12.31
N PHE A 261 -10.96 4.07 -12.93
CA PHE A 261 -11.18 4.20 -14.38
C PHE A 261 -9.98 3.74 -15.22
N GLU A 262 -8.81 3.51 -14.59
CA GLU A 262 -7.64 2.91 -15.25
C GLU A 262 -7.69 1.37 -15.25
N GLN A 263 -8.59 0.74 -14.50
CA GLN A 263 -8.65 -0.73 -14.41
C GLN A 263 -8.75 -1.42 -15.78
N PRO A 264 -9.57 -0.94 -16.74
CA PRO A 264 -9.60 -1.57 -18.07
C PRO A 264 -8.22 -1.62 -18.74
N LYS A 265 -7.52 -0.48 -18.74
CA LYS A 265 -6.16 -0.40 -19.30
C LYS A 265 -5.19 -1.34 -18.57
N VAL A 266 -5.24 -1.34 -17.24
CA VAL A 266 -4.35 -2.17 -16.41
C VAL A 266 -4.57 -3.66 -16.71
N ILE A 267 -5.81 -4.10 -16.87
CA ILE A 267 -6.12 -5.49 -17.23
C ILE A 267 -5.50 -5.83 -18.60
N SER A 268 -5.66 -4.94 -19.58
CA SER A 268 -5.05 -5.12 -20.91
C SER A 268 -3.52 -5.20 -20.85
N ASP A 269 -2.91 -4.29 -20.09
CA ASP A 269 -1.45 -4.25 -19.91
C ASP A 269 -0.94 -5.54 -19.24
N CYS A 270 -1.68 -6.08 -18.27
CA CYS A 270 -1.33 -7.35 -17.60
C CYS A 270 -1.38 -8.56 -18.54
N LEU A 271 -2.26 -8.53 -19.53
CA LEU A 271 -2.42 -9.63 -20.49
C LEU A 271 -1.37 -9.56 -21.62
N ALA A 272 -0.83 -8.38 -21.89
CA ALA A 272 0.07 -8.15 -23.03
C ALA A 272 1.30 -9.05 -22.95
N GLY A 273 1.51 -9.85 -24.00
CA GLY A 273 2.66 -10.75 -24.11
C GLY A 273 2.55 -12.03 -23.27
N ARG A 274 1.42 -12.23 -22.57
CA ARG A 274 1.22 -13.41 -21.70
C ARG A 274 0.23 -14.42 -22.23
N VAL A 275 -0.24 -14.20 -23.46
CA VAL A 275 -1.14 -15.15 -24.14
C VAL A 275 -0.62 -15.39 -25.55
N ASP A 276 -0.42 -16.66 -25.90
CA ASP A 276 -0.16 -17.09 -27.28
C ASP A 276 -1.53 -17.31 -27.92
N GLU A 277 -1.96 -16.35 -28.72
CA GLU A 277 -3.29 -16.33 -29.33
C GLU A 277 -3.49 -17.47 -30.33
N GLU A 278 -2.42 -17.87 -31.04
CA GLU A 278 -2.48 -18.94 -32.04
C GLU A 278 -2.75 -20.30 -31.38
N LYS A 279 -2.10 -20.54 -30.25
CA LYS A 279 -2.22 -21.79 -29.50
C LYS A 279 -3.31 -21.74 -28.42
N GLY A 280 -3.84 -20.55 -28.12
CA GLY A 280 -4.78 -20.36 -27.03
C GLY A 280 -4.17 -20.79 -25.70
N MET A 281 -2.94 -20.37 -25.41
CA MET A 281 -2.18 -20.81 -24.22
C MET A 281 -1.61 -19.61 -23.46
N VAL A 282 -1.53 -19.79 -22.15
CA VAL A 282 -0.85 -18.79 -21.28
C VAL A 282 0.67 -19.00 -21.40
N VAL A 283 1.39 -17.89 -21.48
CA VAL A 283 2.86 -17.83 -21.57
C VAL A 283 3.39 -17.07 -20.35
N LEU A 284 4.06 -17.77 -19.45
CA LEU A 284 4.70 -17.18 -18.28
C LEU A 284 6.14 -17.71 -18.21
N PRO A 285 7.05 -17.16 -19.02
CA PRO A 285 8.42 -17.67 -19.09
C PRO A 285 9.16 -17.57 -17.75
N GLU A 286 8.71 -16.68 -16.87
CA GLU A 286 9.25 -16.55 -15.52
C GLU A 286 9.09 -17.86 -14.71
N LEU A 287 8.11 -18.70 -15.07
CA LEU A 287 7.82 -19.96 -14.38
C LEU A 287 8.29 -21.21 -15.13
N ASP A 288 8.70 -21.08 -16.40
CA ASP A 288 8.99 -22.26 -17.26
C ASP A 288 10.11 -23.15 -16.69
N GLY A 289 11.13 -22.54 -16.09
CA GLY A 289 12.27 -23.25 -15.52
C GLY A 289 12.04 -23.83 -14.12
N LEU A 290 10.91 -23.53 -13.51
CA LEU A 290 10.62 -23.96 -12.13
C LEU A 290 9.81 -25.28 -12.11
N PRO A 291 9.98 -26.09 -11.08
CA PRO A 291 9.14 -27.31 -10.94
C PRO A 291 7.68 -26.94 -10.70
N VAL A 292 6.78 -27.87 -11.00
CA VAL A 292 5.38 -27.74 -10.57
C VAL A 292 5.32 -28.13 -9.09
N PRO A 293 4.91 -27.20 -8.20
CA PRO A 293 4.92 -27.53 -6.77
C PRO A 293 3.80 -28.51 -6.40
N SER A 294 4.02 -29.26 -5.34
CA SER A 294 2.95 -30.10 -4.76
C SER A 294 1.90 -29.24 -4.06
N ARG A 295 2.31 -28.09 -3.52
CA ARG A 295 1.44 -27.13 -2.82
C ARG A 295 2.00 -25.72 -3.01
N LEU A 296 1.10 -24.76 -3.25
CA LEU A 296 1.47 -23.35 -3.36
C LEU A 296 1.00 -22.62 -2.10
N ARG A 297 1.90 -21.88 -1.45
CA ARG A 297 1.53 -20.97 -0.35
C ARG A 297 1.54 -19.55 -0.88
N ILE A 298 0.42 -18.85 -0.75
CA ILE A 298 0.30 -17.45 -1.20
C ILE A 298 0.37 -16.57 0.04
N ILE A 299 1.38 -15.71 0.11
CA ILE A 299 1.66 -14.93 1.32
C ILE A 299 1.58 -13.44 0.98
N ALA A 300 0.75 -12.71 1.72
CA ALA A 300 0.53 -11.28 1.45
C ALA A 300 -0.12 -10.58 2.64
N CYS A 301 -0.28 -9.26 2.53
CA CYS A 301 -0.99 -8.41 3.48
C CYS A 301 -2.17 -7.71 2.79
N GLY A 302 -3.26 -7.48 3.53
CA GLY A 302 -4.38 -6.63 3.11
C GLY A 302 -4.99 -7.02 1.77
N THR A 303 -5.14 -6.05 0.87
CA THR A 303 -5.73 -6.23 -0.47
C THR A 303 -5.04 -7.33 -1.27
N SER A 304 -3.70 -7.41 -1.20
CA SER A 304 -2.93 -8.45 -1.88
C SER A 304 -3.26 -9.85 -1.33
N TYR A 305 -3.52 -9.96 -0.03
CA TYR A 305 -3.96 -11.22 0.58
C TYR A 305 -5.34 -11.63 0.03
N HIS A 306 -6.27 -10.68 -0.11
CA HIS A 306 -7.60 -10.96 -0.69
C HIS A 306 -7.50 -11.40 -2.15
N ALA A 307 -6.60 -10.78 -2.94
CA ALA A 307 -6.33 -11.23 -4.31
C ALA A 307 -5.77 -12.66 -4.34
N GLY A 308 -4.88 -12.98 -3.38
CA GLY A 308 -4.35 -14.33 -3.23
C GLY A 308 -5.42 -15.37 -2.86
N MET A 309 -6.34 -15.01 -1.95
CA MET A 309 -7.48 -15.87 -1.58
C MET A 309 -8.38 -16.15 -2.80
N TRP A 310 -8.61 -15.13 -3.63
CA TRP A 310 -9.39 -15.32 -4.87
C TRP A 310 -8.64 -16.24 -5.83
N GLY A 311 -7.32 -16.06 -5.95
CA GLY A 311 -6.45 -16.89 -6.78
C GLY A 311 -6.44 -18.35 -6.33
N GLN A 312 -6.56 -18.62 -5.02
CA GLN A 312 -6.69 -19.99 -4.49
C GLN A 312 -7.83 -20.73 -5.18
N HIS A 313 -9.02 -20.09 -5.27
CA HIS A 313 -10.18 -20.75 -5.90
C HIS A 313 -9.89 -21.17 -7.34
N LEU A 314 -9.18 -20.34 -8.10
CA LEU A 314 -8.85 -20.65 -9.49
C LEU A 314 -7.82 -21.77 -9.60
N LEU A 315 -6.76 -21.71 -8.80
CA LEU A 315 -5.69 -22.71 -8.80
C LEU A 315 -6.21 -24.10 -8.39
N GLU A 316 -7.05 -24.14 -7.36
CA GLU A 316 -7.66 -25.39 -6.90
C GLU A 316 -8.62 -25.97 -7.96
N ASN A 317 -9.36 -25.11 -8.67
CA ASN A 317 -10.33 -25.57 -9.68
C ASN A 317 -9.67 -25.93 -11.01
N TRP A 318 -8.75 -25.11 -11.51
CA TRP A 318 -8.18 -25.30 -12.86
C TRP A 318 -6.89 -26.12 -12.86
N ALA A 319 -6.07 -25.97 -11.83
CA ALA A 319 -4.77 -26.66 -11.75
C ALA A 319 -4.78 -27.84 -10.76
N ARG A 320 -5.89 -28.04 -10.02
CA ARG A 320 -6.01 -29.07 -8.98
C ARG A 320 -4.78 -29.06 -8.05
N MET A 321 -4.36 -27.85 -7.68
CA MET A 321 -3.18 -27.61 -6.86
C MET A 321 -3.63 -27.21 -5.46
N PRO A 322 -3.17 -27.87 -4.40
CA PRO A 322 -3.44 -27.40 -3.04
C PRO A 322 -2.83 -26.01 -2.82
N VAL A 323 -3.65 -25.07 -2.35
CA VAL A 323 -3.21 -23.67 -2.15
C VAL A 323 -3.56 -23.21 -0.73
N VAL A 324 -2.60 -22.59 -0.05
CA VAL A 324 -2.79 -22.06 1.30
C VAL A 324 -2.47 -20.55 1.29
N PRO A 325 -3.51 -19.69 1.28
CA PRO A 325 -3.27 -18.25 1.44
C PRO A 325 -3.01 -17.93 2.91
N GLU A 326 -1.97 -17.14 3.17
CA GLU A 326 -1.52 -16.82 4.53
C GLU A 326 -1.20 -15.33 4.68
N ILE A 327 -1.54 -14.78 5.83
CA ILE A 327 -1.21 -13.40 6.19
C ILE A 327 0.29 -13.34 6.54
N ALA A 328 1.02 -12.46 5.87
CA ALA A 328 2.47 -12.41 5.98
C ALA A 328 2.96 -12.14 7.42
N SER A 329 2.28 -11.25 8.17
CA SER A 329 2.64 -10.96 9.55
C SER A 329 2.53 -12.18 10.47
N GLU A 330 1.58 -13.09 10.18
CA GLU A 330 1.41 -14.31 10.97
C GLU A 330 2.37 -15.41 10.51
N PHE A 331 2.59 -15.51 9.20
CA PHE A 331 3.50 -16.49 8.62
C PHE A 331 4.91 -16.37 9.19
N ARG A 332 5.43 -15.14 9.30
CA ARG A 332 6.83 -14.90 9.70
C ARG A 332 7.13 -15.33 11.14
N TYR A 333 6.12 -15.39 12.03
CA TYR A 333 6.33 -15.67 13.46
C TYR A 333 5.79 -17.02 13.93
N ARG A 334 5.03 -17.74 13.09
CA ARG A 334 4.31 -18.94 13.50
C ARG A 334 5.15 -20.22 13.51
N ASN A 335 6.42 -20.20 13.19
CA ASN A 335 7.24 -21.40 13.00
C ASN A 335 6.60 -22.37 11.99
N VAL A 336 6.33 -21.87 10.81
CA VAL A 336 5.58 -22.60 9.76
C VAL A 336 6.30 -23.88 9.34
N ILE A 337 5.48 -24.91 9.03
CA ILE A 337 5.96 -26.16 8.43
C ILE A 337 5.93 -25.99 6.91
N LEU A 338 7.08 -26.07 6.29
CA LEU A 338 7.25 -26.04 4.85
C LEU A 338 7.91 -27.33 4.41
N GLU A 339 7.36 -27.94 3.36
CA GLU A 339 7.92 -29.16 2.77
C GLU A 339 8.87 -28.78 1.62
N PRO A 340 9.84 -29.64 1.28
CA PRO A 340 10.84 -29.29 0.24
C PRO A 340 10.26 -28.97 -1.14
N ASP A 341 9.08 -29.49 -1.46
CA ASP A 341 8.40 -29.26 -2.74
C ASP A 341 7.24 -28.27 -2.63
N ASP A 342 7.11 -27.56 -1.49
CA ASP A 342 6.26 -26.37 -1.38
C ASP A 342 6.89 -25.24 -2.19
N MET A 343 6.05 -24.42 -2.79
CA MET A 343 6.47 -23.18 -3.43
C MET A 343 5.72 -22.02 -2.78
N VAL A 344 6.41 -20.90 -2.60
CA VAL A 344 5.83 -19.71 -1.97
C VAL A 344 5.65 -18.63 -3.04
N LEU A 345 4.45 -18.08 -3.16
CA LEU A 345 4.16 -16.90 -3.98
C LEU A 345 3.87 -15.73 -3.04
N VAL A 346 4.77 -14.76 -3.01
CA VAL A 346 4.51 -13.53 -2.24
C VAL A 346 3.91 -12.45 -3.14
N ILE A 347 2.89 -11.74 -2.65
CA ILE A 347 2.21 -10.69 -3.43
C ILE A 347 2.37 -9.36 -2.70
N SER A 348 2.89 -8.35 -3.42
CA SER A 348 3.04 -6.99 -2.88
C SER A 348 3.01 -5.96 -4.01
N GLN A 349 2.12 -4.98 -3.91
CA GLN A 349 2.08 -3.90 -4.90
C GLN A 349 3.40 -3.12 -4.92
N SER A 350 3.90 -2.69 -3.77
CA SER A 350 5.13 -1.88 -3.66
C SER A 350 6.41 -2.70 -3.80
N GLY A 351 6.35 -4.01 -3.48
CA GLY A 351 7.54 -4.84 -3.36
C GLY A 351 8.40 -4.51 -2.13
N GLU A 352 7.87 -3.70 -1.20
CA GLU A 352 8.58 -3.22 -0.01
C GLU A 352 7.81 -3.51 1.29
N THR A 353 6.78 -4.35 1.24
CA THR A 353 5.99 -4.69 2.45
C THR A 353 6.86 -5.52 3.39
N ALA A 354 7.19 -4.97 4.56
CA ALA A 354 8.17 -5.56 5.48
C ALA A 354 7.83 -7.00 5.87
N ASP A 355 6.58 -7.27 6.26
CA ASP A 355 6.17 -8.63 6.64
C ASP A 355 6.25 -9.61 5.47
N THR A 356 5.89 -9.14 4.26
CA THR A 356 5.93 -9.96 3.04
C THR A 356 7.38 -10.28 2.66
N LEU A 357 8.28 -9.31 2.79
CA LEU A 357 9.72 -9.50 2.55
C LEU A 357 10.31 -10.50 3.57
N ALA A 358 9.97 -10.34 4.84
CA ALA A 358 10.43 -11.27 5.88
C ALA A 358 9.91 -12.69 5.64
N ALA A 359 8.67 -12.82 5.18
CA ALA A 359 8.09 -14.12 4.84
C ALA A 359 8.81 -14.76 3.63
N LEU A 360 9.17 -13.97 2.62
CA LEU A 360 9.97 -14.43 1.48
C LEU A 360 11.32 -14.99 1.96
N ARG A 361 12.03 -14.23 2.80
CA ARG A 361 13.33 -14.63 3.35
C ARG A 361 13.22 -15.93 4.16
N LEU A 362 12.21 -16.02 5.03
CA LEU A 362 11.97 -17.23 5.82
C LEU A 362 11.72 -18.46 4.93
N ALA A 363 10.92 -18.31 3.87
CA ALA A 363 10.65 -19.40 2.92
C ALA A 363 11.97 -19.87 2.25
N LYS A 364 12.81 -18.94 1.83
CA LYS A 364 14.11 -19.24 1.21
C LYS A 364 15.08 -19.90 2.20
N GLU A 365 15.14 -19.44 3.44
CA GLU A 365 15.92 -20.07 4.52
C GLU A 365 15.51 -21.53 4.73
N LYS A 366 14.22 -21.83 4.57
CA LYS A 366 13.70 -23.20 4.70
C LYS A 366 13.83 -24.02 3.40
N GLY A 367 14.46 -23.45 2.37
CA GLY A 367 14.77 -24.16 1.12
C GLY A 367 13.66 -24.17 0.09
N CYS A 368 12.58 -23.38 0.28
CA CYS A 368 11.49 -23.31 -0.69
C CYS A 368 11.80 -22.32 -1.81
N ILE A 369 11.33 -22.65 -3.02
CA ILE A 369 11.34 -21.70 -4.14
C ILE A 369 10.33 -20.58 -3.82
N ALA A 370 10.75 -19.34 -3.94
CA ALA A 370 9.92 -18.19 -3.63
C ALA A 370 9.76 -17.29 -4.87
N ILE A 371 8.52 -17.16 -5.33
CA ILE A 371 8.12 -16.33 -6.48
C ILE A 371 7.53 -15.03 -5.96
N ALA A 372 7.82 -13.92 -6.61
CA ALA A 372 7.23 -12.60 -6.30
C ALA A 372 6.23 -12.19 -7.39
N LEU A 373 5.07 -11.71 -6.96
CA LEU A 373 4.12 -10.97 -7.81
C LEU A 373 4.12 -9.53 -7.31
N CYS A 374 4.72 -8.61 -8.08
CA CYS A 374 4.94 -7.23 -7.67
C CYS A 374 4.65 -6.25 -8.80
N ASN A 375 4.49 -4.97 -8.45
CA ASN A 375 4.28 -3.92 -9.45
C ASN A 375 5.55 -3.07 -9.66
N VAL A 376 6.37 -2.85 -8.62
CA VAL A 376 7.52 -1.94 -8.68
C VAL A 376 8.78 -2.73 -9.03
N VAL A 377 9.28 -2.48 -10.23
CA VAL A 377 10.52 -3.11 -10.74
C VAL A 377 11.70 -2.68 -9.88
N GLY A 378 12.53 -3.63 -9.46
CA GLY A 378 13.76 -3.37 -8.70
C GLY A 378 13.57 -3.17 -7.21
N SER A 379 12.33 -3.22 -6.69
CA SER A 379 12.09 -3.15 -5.25
C SER A 379 12.64 -4.40 -4.52
N SER A 380 12.63 -4.38 -3.19
CA SER A 380 13.33 -5.38 -2.37
C SER A 380 12.85 -6.83 -2.60
N ILE A 381 11.52 -7.04 -2.61
CA ILE A 381 10.94 -8.38 -2.78
C ILE A 381 11.35 -8.99 -4.13
N PRO A 382 11.19 -8.29 -5.28
CA PRO A 382 11.67 -8.81 -6.57
C PRO A 382 13.15 -9.16 -6.62
N ARG A 383 14.00 -8.36 -5.99
CA ARG A 383 15.45 -8.60 -6.03
C ARG A 383 15.85 -9.88 -5.30
N GLU A 384 15.06 -10.30 -4.31
CA GLU A 384 15.38 -11.46 -3.46
C GLU A 384 14.64 -12.74 -3.89
N ALA A 385 13.62 -12.62 -4.75
CA ALA A 385 12.81 -13.75 -5.22
C ALA A 385 13.56 -14.60 -6.25
N ASP A 386 13.20 -15.87 -6.36
CA ASP A 386 13.77 -16.80 -7.36
C ASP A 386 13.17 -16.57 -8.75
N ALA A 387 11.94 -16.04 -8.81
CA ALA A 387 11.30 -15.61 -10.05
C ALA A 387 10.35 -14.45 -9.73
N VAL A 388 10.14 -13.57 -10.73
CA VAL A 388 9.31 -12.37 -10.51
C VAL A 388 8.33 -12.21 -11.68
N ILE A 389 7.06 -12.03 -11.34
CA ILE A 389 6.02 -11.64 -12.31
C ILE A 389 5.61 -10.21 -11.96
N TYR A 390 5.77 -9.28 -12.91
CA TYR A 390 5.38 -7.88 -12.70
C TYR A 390 3.97 -7.64 -13.22
N THR A 391 3.16 -6.94 -12.45
CA THR A 391 1.76 -6.63 -12.82
C THR A 391 1.63 -5.56 -13.90
N GLN A 392 2.61 -4.67 -14.01
CA GLN A 392 2.62 -3.56 -14.98
C GLN A 392 1.43 -2.59 -14.81
N ALA A 393 0.95 -2.43 -13.56
CA ALA A 393 -0.21 -1.58 -13.26
C ALA A 393 0.10 -0.06 -13.26
N GLY A 394 1.37 0.31 -13.42
CA GLY A 394 1.81 1.69 -13.27
C GLY A 394 1.73 2.17 -11.82
N PRO A 395 1.98 3.45 -11.55
CA PRO A 395 1.96 3.95 -10.17
C PRO A 395 0.53 3.99 -9.62
N GLU A 396 0.32 3.45 -8.41
CA GLU A 396 -0.93 3.56 -7.67
C GLU A 396 -0.68 4.50 -6.48
N ILE A 397 -1.37 5.64 -6.47
CA ILE A 397 -1.11 6.76 -5.57
C ILE A 397 -2.21 6.90 -4.51
N SER A 398 -3.39 6.33 -4.73
CA SER A 398 -4.48 6.40 -3.76
C SER A 398 -4.17 5.56 -2.51
N VAL A 399 -4.71 5.99 -1.37
CA VAL A 399 -4.56 5.29 -0.08
C VAL A 399 -5.05 3.85 -0.19
N ALA A 400 -6.22 3.67 -0.79
CA ALA A 400 -6.84 2.35 -0.93
C ALA A 400 -6.52 1.77 -2.31
N SER A 401 -5.94 0.60 -2.33
CA SER A 401 -5.59 -0.11 -3.56
C SER A 401 -6.84 -0.49 -4.34
N THR A 402 -6.82 -0.28 -5.65
CA THR A 402 -7.92 -0.62 -6.57
C THR A 402 -7.39 -1.31 -7.83
N LYS A 403 -6.71 -0.57 -8.70
CA LYS A 403 -6.17 -1.11 -9.96
C LYS A 403 -5.08 -2.16 -9.73
N ALA A 404 -4.29 -2.01 -8.65
CA ALA A 404 -3.28 -3.01 -8.32
C ALA A 404 -3.93 -4.35 -7.93
N MET A 405 -5.05 -4.33 -7.20
CA MET A 405 -5.79 -5.57 -6.94
C MET A 405 -6.26 -6.23 -8.22
N CYS A 406 -6.85 -5.45 -9.14
CA CYS A 406 -7.30 -5.99 -10.43
C CYS A 406 -6.14 -6.62 -11.20
N SER A 407 -4.97 -5.95 -11.22
CA SER A 407 -3.78 -6.50 -11.87
C SER A 407 -3.33 -7.82 -11.22
N GLN A 408 -3.32 -7.87 -9.89
CA GLN A 408 -2.96 -9.10 -9.16
C GLN A 408 -3.95 -10.23 -9.48
N MET A 409 -5.26 -9.93 -9.55
CA MET A 409 -6.28 -10.92 -9.90
C MET A 409 -6.07 -11.46 -11.33
N VAL A 410 -5.74 -10.60 -12.32
CA VAL A 410 -5.43 -11.04 -13.68
C VAL A 410 -4.24 -12.00 -13.67
N ILE A 411 -3.16 -11.63 -13.00
CA ILE A 411 -1.96 -12.49 -12.94
C ILE A 411 -2.28 -13.81 -12.21
N MET A 412 -3.07 -13.77 -11.14
CA MET A 412 -3.49 -15.00 -10.46
C MET A 412 -4.31 -15.92 -11.38
N ALA A 413 -5.19 -15.34 -12.22
CA ALA A 413 -5.93 -16.12 -13.22
C ALA A 413 -4.98 -16.74 -14.26
N LEU A 414 -3.99 -15.97 -14.73
CA LEU A 414 -2.98 -16.47 -15.66
C LEU A 414 -2.13 -17.59 -15.03
N ILE A 415 -1.71 -17.45 -13.78
CA ILE A 415 -0.95 -18.49 -13.06
C ILE A 415 -1.80 -19.78 -12.94
N ALA A 416 -3.09 -19.63 -12.63
CA ALA A 416 -3.99 -20.79 -12.49
C ALA A 416 -4.18 -21.50 -13.84
N LEU A 417 -4.37 -20.74 -14.92
CA LEU A 417 -4.45 -21.28 -16.29
C LEU A 417 -3.13 -21.94 -16.70
N TYR A 418 -2.00 -21.30 -16.40
CA TYR A 418 -0.65 -21.78 -16.72
C TYR A 418 -0.39 -23.15 -16.07
N TYR A 419 -0.64 -23.28 -14.76
CA TYR A 419 -0.42 -24.55 -14.08
C TYR A 419 -1.46 -25.61 -14.52
N GLY A 420 -2.70 -25.19 -14.79
CA GLY A 420 -3.72 -26.09 -15.32
C GLY A 420 -3.33 -26.69 -16.68
N GLN A 421 -2.81 -25.84 -17.59
CA GLN A 421 -2.32 -26.32 -18.90
C GLN A 421 -1.04 -27.16 -18.75
N ARG A 422 -0.11 -26.75 -17.89
CA ARG A 422 1.16 -27.44 -17.67
C ARG A 422 0.97 -28.85 -17.08
N LYS A 423 -0.04 -29.02 -16.25
CA LYS A 423 -0.40 -30.32 -15.65
C LYS A 423 -1.32 -31.16 -16.55
N GLY A 424 -1.77 -30.60 -17.68
CA GLY A 424 -2.71 -31.27 -18.59
C GLY A 424 -4.09 -31.49 -17.99
N LEU A 425 -4.48 -30.70 -17.00
CA LEU A 425 -5.75 -30.85 -16.29
C LEU A 425 -6.85 -29.93 -16.82
N LEU A 426 -6.47 -28.90 -17.56
CA LEU A 426 -7.39 -27.90 -18.10
C LEU A 426 -7.65 -28.18 -19.58
N ASP A 427 -8.89 -28.55 -19.93
CA ASP A 427 -9.25 -28.82 -21.31
C ASP A 427 -9.16 -27.54 -22.18
N ALA A 428 -8.95 -27.72 -23.47
CA ALA A 428 -8.74 -26.63 -24.42
C ALA A 428 -9.97 -25.70 -24.51
N LYS A 429 -11.18 -26.24 -24.37
CA LYS A 429 -12.40 -25.41 -24.43
C LYS A 429 -12.46 -24.45 -23.24
N THR A 430 -12.33 -24.96 -22.02
CA THR A 430 -12.35 -24.13 -20.79
C THR A 430 -11.24 -23.07 -20.84
N ARG A 431 -10.04 -23.45 -21.28
CA ARG A 431 -8.92 -22.53 -21.40
C ARG A 431 -9.23 -21.40 -22.41
N HIS A 432 -9.76 -21.77 -23.57
CA HIS A 432 -10.12 -20.81 -24.62
C HIS A 432 -11.22 -19.84 -24.11
N GLU A 433 -12.25 -20.36 -23.45
CA GLU A 433 -13.33 -19.54 -22.90
C GLU A 433 -12.79 -18.55 -21.84
N ALA A 434 -11.91 -19.01 -20.95
CA ALA A 434 -11.31 -18.16 -19.91
C ALA A 434 -10.45 -17.05 -20.53
N LEU A 435 -9.61 -17.38 -21.53
CA LEU A 435 -8.76 -16.39 -22.19
C LEU A 435 -9.61 -15.38 -22.98
N ALA A 436 -10.62 -15.83 -23.69
CA ALA A 436 -11.54 -14.94 -24.43
C ALA A 436 -12.25 -13.99 -23.44
N ALA A 437 -12.68 -14.53 -22.29
CA ALA A 437 -13.33 -13.71 -21.26
C ALA A 437 -12.35 -12.67 -20.66
N LEU A 438 -11.11 -13.06 -20.39
CA LEU A 438 -10.08 -12.11 -19.89
C LEU A 438 -9.82 -11.00 -20.89
N HIS A 439 -9.74 -11.33 -22.21
CA HIS A 439 -9.53 -10.32 -23.26
C HIS A 439 -10.75 -9.38 -23.43
N GLY A 440 -11.95 -9.89 -23.18
CA GLY A 440 -13.17 -9.08 -23.26
C GLY A 440 -13.41 -8.22 -22.01
N LEU A 441 -12.80 -8.57 -20.89
CA LEU A 441 -13.06 -7.95 -19.59
C LEU A 441 -12.76 -6.44 -19.54
N PRO A 442 -11.63 -5.95 -20.13
CA PRO A 442 -11.38 -4.49 -20.14
C PRO A 442 -12.54 -3.70 -20.72
N LYS A 443 -13.06 -4.12 -21.86
CA LYS A 443 -14.17 -3.42 -22.53
C LYS A 443 -15.45 -3.50 -21.68
N GLN A 444 -15.75 -4.66 -21.11
CA GLN A 444 -16.93 -4.84 -20.25
C GLN A 444 -16.88 -3.90 -19.03
N ILE A 445 -15.71 -3.77 -18.39
CA ILE A 445 -15.53 -2.89 -17.23
C ILE A 445 -15.62 -1.42 -17.66
N GLU A 446 -14.95 -1.05 -18.75
CA GLU A 446 -15.00 0.32 -19.30
C GLU A 446 -16.44 0.78 -19.53
N ASP A 447 -17.25 -0.09 -20.15
CA ASP A 447 -18.66 0.21 -20.45
C ASP A 447 -19.53 0.28 -19.19
N ALA A 448 -19.20 -0.53 -18.16
CA ALA A 448 -19.98 -0.60 -16.91
C ALA A 448 -19.66 0.53 -15.94
N LEU A 449 -18.43 1.02 -15.89
CA LEU A 449 -17.98 1.97 -14.86
C LEU A 449 -18.84 3.24 -14.74
N PRO A 450 -19.28 3.90 -15.84
CA PRO A 450 -20.14 5.08 -15.70
C PRO A 450 -21.44 4.79 -14.95
N ALA A 451 -22.15 3.71 -15.32
CA ALA A 451 -23.41 3.33 -14.66
C ALA A 451 -23.17 2.89 -13.22
N MET A 452 -22.07 2.18 -12.97
CA MET A 452 -21.68 1.77 -11.61
C MET A 452 -21.43 3.00 -10.73
N ARG A 453 -20.77 4.03 -11.29
CA ARG A 453 -20.53 5.30 -10.58
C ARG A 453 -21.85 6.01 -10.26
N GLU A 454 -22.80 6.05 -11.19
CA GLU A 454 -24.11 6.67 -10.97
C GLU A 454 -24.88 5.97 -9.84
N THR A 455 -24.91 4.64 -9.86
CA THR A 455 -25.55 3.84 -8.80
C THR A 455 -24.91 4.14 -7.44
N ALA A 456 -23.57 4.18 -7.39
CA ALA A 456 -22.84 4.49 -6.15
C ALA A 456 -23.21 5.91 -5.64
N GLN A 457 -23.35 6.89 -6.54
CA GLN A 457 -23.73 8.26 -6.18
C GLN A 457 -25.15 8.32 -5.60
N MET A 458 -26.06 7.46 -6.06
CA MET A 458 -27.41 7.35 -5.51
C MET A 458 -27.40 6.68 -4.12
N LEU A 459 -26.65 5.60 -3.97
CA LEU A 459 -26.65 4.80 -2.74
C LEU A 459 -25.88 5.48 -1.60
N SER A 460 -24.79 6.17 -1.91
CA SER A 460 -23.87 6.70 -0.89
C SER A 460 -24.55 7.63 0.13
N PRO A 461 -25.42 8.58 -0.27
CA PRO A 461 -26.09 9.43 0.72
C PRO A 461 -27.00 8.67 1.67
N LEU A 462 -27.60 7.57 1.20
CA LEU A 462 -28.55 6.78 2.01
C LEU A 462 -27.88 6.11 3.20
N TYR A 463 -26.59 5.75 3.02
CA TYR A 463 -25.85 4.97 4.00
C TYR A 463 -24.67 5.70 4.64
N ALA A 464 -24.49 6.98 4.35
CA ALA A 464 -23.36 7.78 4.86
C ALA A 464 -23.38 7.96 6.39
N SER A 465 -24.53 7.75 7.04
CA SER A 465 -24.69 7.83 8.49
C SER A 465 -24.64 6.47 9.18
N ALA A 466 -24.53 5.37 8.44
CA ALA A 466 -24.44 4.04 9.05
C ALA A 466 -23.16 3.94 9.91
N HIS A 467 -23.28 3.29 11.05
CA HIS A 467 -22.14 3.07 11.96
C HIS A 467 -21.35 1.81 11.61
N SER A 468 -22.02 0.84 11.03
CA SER A 468 -21.42 -0.46 10.70
C SER A 468 -22.04 -1.04 9.42
N PHE A 469 -21.30 -1.95 8.77
CA PHE A 469 -21.73 -2.68 7.59
C PHE A 469 -21.29 -4.12 7.65
N PHE A 470 -22.12 -5.03 7.14
CA PHE A 470 -21.66 -6.36 6.74
C PHE A 470 -21.42 -6.41 5.22
N TYR A 471 -20.41 -7.17 4.84
CA TYR A 471 -20.13 -7.56 3.47
C TYR A 471 -20.20 -9.09 3.39
N LEU A 472 -21.08 -9.61 2.54
CA LEU A 472 -21.31 -11.06 2.46
C LEU A 472 -20.93 -11.58 1.07
N GLY A 473 -20.17 -12.68 1.05
CA GLY A 473 -19.82 -13.40 -0.17
C GLY A 473 -19.68 -14.90 0.08
N ARG A 474 -19.81 -15.70 -0.97
CA ARG A 474 -19.56 -17.14 -0.90
C ARG A 474 -18.58 -17.57 -1.99
N GLY A 475 -17.81 -18.64 -1.70
CA GLY A 475 -16.82 -19.14 -2.64
C GLY A 475 -15.86 -18.04 -3.08
N HIS A 476 -15.67 -17.89 -4.38
CA HIS A 476 -14.77 -16.86 -4.92
C HIS A 476 -15.22 -15.42 -4.66
N ALA A 477 -16.48 -15.18 -4.23
CA ALA A 477 -16.94 -13.86 -3.82
C ALA A 477 -16.60 -13.53 -2.36
N PHE A 478 -16.19 -14.49 -1.52
CA PHE A 478 -15.84 -14.22 -0.13
C PHE A 478 -14.62 -13.30 0.01
N PRO A 479 -13.52 -13.53 -0.71
CA PRO A 479 -12.39 -12.58 -0.64
C PRO A 479 -12.77 -11.15 -1.05
N LEU A 480 -13.74 -11.00 -1.96
CA LEU A 480 -14.22 -9.68 -2.36
C LEU A 480 -15.06 -9.01 -1.27
N ALA A 481 -15.81 -9.81 -0.49
CA ALA A 481 -16.54 -9.28 0.67
C ALA A 481 -15.55 -8.72 1.71
N LEU A 482 -14.44 -9.43 1.95
CA LEU A 482 -13.36 -8.95 2.81
C LEU A 482 -12.76 -7.64 2.27
N GLU A 483 -12.53 -7.60 0.97
CA GLU A 483 -11.97 -6.41 0.31
C GLU A 483 -12.92 -5.23 0.39
N GLY A 484 -14.22 -5.44 0.12
CA GLY A 484 -15.23 -4.39 0.25
C GLY A 484 -15.24 -3.81 1.66
N ALA A 485 -15.25 -4.66 2.68
CA ALA A 485 -15.21 -4.21 4.07
C ALA A 485 -13.92 -3.41 4.36
N LEU A 486 -12.77 -3.89 3.86
CA LEU A 486 -11.49 -3.18 4.02
C LEU A 486 -11.56 -1.78 3.39
N LYS A 487 -12.00 -1.69 2.13
CA LYS A 487 -12.10 -0.41 1.43
C LYS A 487 -13.04 0.57 2.15
N LEU A 488 -14.18 0.10 2.66
CA LEU A 488 -15.11 0.99 3.38
C LEU A 488 -14.44 1.57 4.63
N LYS A 489 -13.73 0.74 5.41
CA LYS A 489 -12.99 1.20 6.60
C LYS A 489 -11.94 2.26 6.24
N GLU A 490 -11.12 1.98 5.21
CA GLU A 490 -10.01 2.85 4.81
C GLU A 490 -10.48 4.24 4.35
N ILE A 491 -11.63 4.32 3.67
CA ILE A 491 -12.02 5.53 2.96
C ILE A 491 -13.05 6.34 3.77
N SER A 492 -14.01 5.67 4.40
CA SER A 492 -15.13 6.32 5.09
C SER A 492 -15.00 6.34 6.61
N TYR A 493 -14.13 5.47 7.17
CA TYR A 493 -14.00 5.24 8.61
C TYR A 493 -15.26 4.64 9.24
N ILE A 494 -16.18 4.12 8.42
CA ILE A 494 -17.33 3.33 8.87
C ILE A 494 -16.81 1.92 9.18
N HIS A 495 -17.15 1.40 10.33
CA HIS A 495 -16.81 0.02 10.69
C HIS A 495 -17.43 -0.95 9.68
N ALA A 496 -16.68 -1.93 9.21
CA ALA A 496 -17.20 -2.92 8.26
C ALA A 496 -16.52 -4.26 8.45
N GLU A 497 -17.29 -5.33 8.34
CA GLU A 497 -16.79 -6.69 8.43
C GLU A 497 -17.23 -7.52 7.22
N GLY A 498 -16.30 -8.30 6.67
CA GLY A 498 -16.58 -9.24 5.59
C GLY A 498 -16.74 -10.65 6.15
N TYR A 499 -17.75 -11.36 5.69
CA TYR A 499 -17.99 -12.75 6.12
C TYR A 499 -18.20 -13.67 4.93
N ALA A 500 -17.71 -14.89 5.05
CA ALA A 500 -18.27 -16.00 4.29
C ALA A 500 -19.75 -16.08 4.70
N SER A 501 -20.68 -15.89 3.75
CA SER A 501 -22.10 -15.64 4.07
C SER A 501 -22.72 -16.67 5.02
N GLY A 502 -22.29 -17.94 4.93
CA GLY A 502 -22.78 -19.01 5.81
C GLY A 502 -22.37 -18.83 7.27
N GLU A 503 -21.23 -18.14 7.53
CA GLU A 503 -20.72 -17.93 8.88
C GLU A 503 -21.51 -16.84 9.65
N MET A 504 -22.26 -16.01 8.93
CA MET A 504 -23.06 -14.94 9.54
C MET A 504 -23.97 -15.48 10.64
N LYS A 505 -24.59 -16.65 10.43
CA LYS A 505 -25.53 -17.24 11.39
C LYS A 505 -24.87 -17.86 12.63
N HIS A 506 -23.52 -17.93 12.69
CA HIS A 506 -22.79 -18.46 13.83
C HIS A 506 -22.32 -17.38 14.78
N GLY A 507 -23.12 -16.30 14.91
CA GLY A 507 -22.90 -15.21 15.86
C GLY A 507 -23.21 -13.84 15.27
N PRO A 508 -22.53 -13.43 14.17
CA PRO A 508 -22.64 -12.07 13.63
C PRO A 508 -24.08 -11.61 13.31
N ILE A 509 -24.96 -12.54 12.96
CA ILE A 509 -26.38 -12.24 12.69
C ILE A 509 -27.06 -11.52 13.85
N ALA A 510 -26.55 -11.65 15.07
CA ALA A 510 -27.10 -10.97 16.25
C ALA A 510 -27.01 -9.44 16.15
N LEU A 511 -26.08 -8.92 15.34
CA LEU A 511 -25.85 -7.48 15.16
C LEU A 511 -26.82 -6.85 14.15
N ILE A 512 -27.55 -7.67 13.37
CA ILE A 512 -28.38 -7.17 12.30
C ILE A 512 -29.63 -6.51 12.88
N GLU A 513 -29.86 -5.26 12.50
CA GLU A 513 -31.00 -4.41 12.86
C GLU A 513 -31.28 -3.43 11.71
N PRO A 514 -32.37 -2.64 11.77
CA PRO A 514 -32.74 -1.75 10.65
C PRO A 514 -31.69 -0.71 10.24
N GLU A 515 -30.79 -0.32 11.15
CA GLU A 515 -29.72 0.64 10.89
C GLU A 515 -28.41 -0.02 10.49
N PHE A 516 -28.38 -1.36 10.32
CA PHE A 516 -27.17 -2.14 10.04
C PHE A 516 -27.24 -2.72 8.62
N PRO A 517 -26.81 -1.94 7.60
CA PRO A 517 -26.88 -2.41 6.21
C PRO A 517 -25.90 -3.54 5.90
N THR A 518 -26.32 -4.41 4.99
CA THR A 518 -25.53 -5.53 4.48
C THR A 518 -25.33 -5.37 2.97
N PHE A 519 -24.09 -5.46 2.52
CA PHE A 519 -23.72 -5.50 1.11
C PHE A 519 -23.48 -6.96 0.72
N ALA A 520 -24.31 -7.51 -0.17
CA ALA A 520 -24.23 -8.93 -0.56
C ALA A 520 -23.76 -9.09 -2.00
N LEU A 521 -22.76 -9.93 -2.23
CA LEU A 521 -22.26 -10.29 -3.56
C LEU A 521 -23.01 -11.52 -4.05
N ALA A 522 -23.98 -11.32 -4.94
CA ALA A 522 -24.91 -12.35 -5.40
C ALA A 522 -24.74 -12.63 -6.90
N PHE A 523 -23.59 -13.19 -7.27
CA PHE A 523 -23.28 -13.52 -8.66
C PHE A 523 -24.10 -14.72 -9.14
N ASN A 524 -24.46 -14.72 -10.43
CA ASN A 524 -25.24 -15.78 -11.04
C ASN A 524 -24.34 -17.01 -11.33
N ASP A 525 -24.08 -17.76 -10.27
CA ASP A 525 -23.29 -19.00 -10.30
C ASP A 525 -23.99 -20.10 -9.47
N ALA A 526 -23.34 -21.22 -9.32
CA ALA A 526 -23.89 -22.37 -8.56
C ALA A 526 -24.20 -22.05 -7.09
N LEU A 527 -23.59 -20.99 -6.54
CA LEU A 527 -23.78 -20.59 -5.13
C LEU A 527 -24.90 -19.56 -4.97
N PHE A 528 -25.45 -19.02 -6.06
CA PHE A 528 -26.51 -18.00 -6.01
C PHE A 528 -27.67 -18.38 -5.09
N PRO A 529 -28.25 -19.62 -5.18
CA PRO A 529 -29.34 -19.98 -4.26
C PRO A 529 -28.96 -19.92 -2.78
N LYS A 530 -27.67 -20.21 -2.46
CA LYS A 530 -27.17 -20.14 -1.08
C LYS A 530 -27.02 -18.69 -0.62
N VAL A 531 -26.53 -17.80 -1.49
CA VAL A 531 -26.40 -16.38 -1.19
C VAL A 531 -27.80 -15.77 -1.02
N LYS A 532 -28.75 -16.12 -1.90
CA LYS A 532 -30.15 -15.69 -1.80
C LYS A 532 -30.74 -16.07 -0.43
N SER A 533 -30.51 -17.31 0.04
CA SER A 533 -30.96 -17.75 1.36
C SER A 533 -30.36 -16.88 2.48
N ASN A 534 -29.06 -16.55 2.40
CA ASN A 534 -28.40 -15.71 3.41
C ASN A 534 -28.96 -14.26 3.40
N ILE A 535 -29.33 -13.75 2.23
CA ILE A 535 -29.99 -12.45 2.10
C ILE A 535 -31.35 -12.47 2.84
N VAL A 536 -32.13 -13.53 2.68
CA VAL A 536 -33.41 -13.70 3.37
C VAL A 536 -33.21 -13.75 4.90
N GLU A 537 -32.11 -14.36 5.38
CA GLU A 537 -31.76 -14.40 6.82
C GLU A 537 -31.49 -13.00 7.37
N VAL A 538 -30.82 -12.10 6.59
CA VAL A 538 -30.59 -10.70 6.96
C VAL A 538 -31.94 -9.96 7.03
N GLN A 539 -32.78 -10.13 6.00
CA GLN A 539 -34.08 -9.44 5.89
C GLN A 539 -35.04 -9.89 7.01
N ALA A 540 -34.96 -11.15 7.47
CA ALA A 540 -35.76 -11.64 8.59
C ALA A 540 -35.51 -10.83 9.88
N ARG A 541 -34.34 -10.15 9.95
CA ARG A 541 -33.98 -9.27 11.07
C ARG A 541 -34.13 -7.78 10.72
N ARG A 542 -34.80 -7.49 9.59
CA ARG A 542 -35.05 -6.14 9.10
C ARG A 542 -33.79 -5.38 8.71
N GLY A 543 -32.64 -6.08 8.51
CA GLY A 543 -31.42 -5.46 8.00
C GLY A 543 -31.59 -5.06 6.54
N PRO A 544 -31.33 -3.81 6.15
CA PRO A 544 -31.41 -3.42 4.74
C PRO A 544 -30.29 -4.07 3.93
N VAL A 545 -30.63 -4.51 2.71
CA VAL A 545 -29.67 -5.23 1.85
C VAL A 545 -29.43 -4.46 0.55
N ILE A 546 -28.16 -4.23 0.26
CA ILE A 546 -27.68 -3.82 -1.06
C ILE A 546 -27.11 -5.08 -1.72
N ALA A 547 -27.72 -5.58 -2.77
CA ALA A 547 -27.22 -6.76 -3.48
C ALA A 547 -26.57 -6.37 -4.80
N LEU A 548 -25.30 -6.70 -4.96
CA LEU A 548 -24.57 -6.59 -6.24
C LEU A 548 -24.80 -7.90 -6.99
N ALA A 549 -25.54 -7.86 -8.11
CA ALA A 549 -25.98 -9.08 -8.79
C ALA A 549 -25.98 -8.91 -10.32
N ASN A 550 -25.97 -10.05 -11.03
CA ASN A 550 -26.06 -10.07 -12.48
C ASN A 550 -27.51 -9.83 -12.94
N PRO A 551 -27.73 -9.46 -14.23
CA PRO A 551 -29.09 -9.22 -14.74
C PRO A 551 -29.98 -10.45 -14.60
N GLY A 552 -31.23 -10.23 -14.25
CA GLY A 552 -32.22 -11.31 -14.07
C GLY A 552 -32.15 -12.00 -12.72
N ALA A 553 -31.34 -11.52 -11.78
CA ALA A 553 -31.27 -12.10 -10.43
C ALA A 553 -32.63 -11.99 -9.74
N ASP A 554 -33.15 -13.14 -9.29
CA ASP A 554 -34.44 -13.23 -8.57
C ASP A 554 -34.21 -12.88 -7.09
N LEU A 555 -34.07 -11.57 -6.81
CA LEU A 555 -33.84 -11.01 -5.48
C LEU A 555 -34.81 -9.87 -5.19
N HIS A 556 -35.42 -9.90 -4.01
CA HIS A 556 -36.25 -8.81 -3.52
C HIS A 556 -35.50 -8.14 -2.36
N VAL A 557 -34.78 -7.07 -2.65
CA VAL A 557 -33.91 -6.35 -1.69
C VAL A 557 -34.17 -4.84 -1.79
N GLU A 558 -33.75 -4.09 -0.78
CA GLU A 558 -33.89 -2.64 -0.76
C GLU A 558 -33.22 -1.99 -1.99
N HIS A 559 -32.02 -2.47 -2.33
CA HIS A 559 -31.29 -1.94 -3.49
C HIS A 559 -30.65 -3.09 -4.26
N LEU A 560 -31.15 -3.33 -5.47
CA LEU A 560 -30.52 -4.27 -6.40
C LEU A 560 -29.60 -3.48 -7.33
N TRP A 561 -28.29 -3.74 -7.20
CA TRP A 561 -27.27 -3.12 -8.03
C TRP A 561 -26.86 -4.12 -9.12
N THR A 562 -27.34 -3.87 -10.32
CA THR A 562 -27.07 -4.77 -11.44
C THR A 562 -25.73 -4.45 -12.09
N ILE A 563 -24.91 -5.48 -12.28
CA ILE A 563 -23.63 -5.42 -12.98
C ILE A 563 -23.66 -6.37 -14.18
N PRO A 564 -22.89 -6.11 -15.25
CA PRO A 564 -22.82 -7.06 -16.37
C PRO A 564 -22.40 -8.46 -15.92
N SER A 565 -22.80 -9.47 -16.70
CA SER A 565 -22.35 -10.84 -16.47
C SER A 565 -21.01 -11.07 -17.13
N ALA A 566 -20.03 -11.52 -16.36
CA ALA A 566 -18.75 -12.01 -16.87
C ALA A 566 -18.70 -13.53 -16.79
N TRP A 567 -17.81 -14.14 -17.54
CA TRP A 567 -17.64 -15.60 -17.57
C TRP A 567 -17.14 -16.13 -16.23
N GLY A 568 -17.82 -17.10 -15.67
CA GLY A 568 -17.40 -17.83 -14.48
C GLY A 568 -16.96 -16.92 -13.32
N PRO A 569 -15.75 -17.10 -12.80
CA PRO A 569 -15.29 -16.35 -11.62
C PRO A 569 -14.97 -14.87 -11.91
N PHE A 570 -15.00 -14.43 -13.18
CA PHE A 570 -14.60 -13.05 -13.53
C PHE A 570 -15.66 -12.00 -13.18
N ASN A 571 -16.87 -12.38 -12.77
CA ASN A 571 -17.80 -11.47 -12.09
C ASN A 571 -17.11 -10.75 -10.89
N ALA A 572 -16.09 -11.38 -10.31
CA ALA A 572 -15.28 -10.82 -9.23
C ALA A 572 -14.68 -9.44 -9.57
N PHE A 573 -14.32 -9.20 -10.84
CA PHE A 573 -13.75 -7.91 -11.25
C PHE A 573 -14.76 -6.77 -11.13
N PHE A 574 -16.03 -7.04 -11.43
CA PHE A 574 -17.10 -6.05 -11.21
C PHE A 574 -17.35 -5.83 -9.72
N GLY A 575 -17.22 -6.89 -8.90
CA GLY A 575 -17.29 -6.77 -7.44
C GLY A 575 -16.22 -5.83 -6.92
N ALA A 576 -14.96 -6.05 -7.33
CA ALA A 576 -13.83 -5.23 -6.91
C ALA A 576 -14.00 -3.76 -7.35
N SER A 577 -14.43 -3.53 -8.61
CA SER A 577 -14.67 -2.17 -9.14
C SER A 577 -15.86 -1.50 -8.43
N GLY A 578 -16.95 -2.23 -8.21
CA GLY A 578 -18.15 -1.73 -7.56
C GLY A 578 -17.91 -1.27 -6.13
N HIS A 579 -17.22 -2.09 -5.35
CA HIS A 579 -16.85 -1.73 -3.97
C HIS A 579 -16.08 -0.41 -3.94
N ALA A 580 -15.06 -0.27 -4.78
CA ALA A 580 -14.22 0.93 -4.83
C ALA A 580 -15.04 2.18 -5.16
N VAL A 581 -16.00 2.09 -6.09
CA VAL A 581 -16.83 3.23 -6.51
C VAL A 581 -17.79 3.65 -5.38
N VAL A 582 -18.48 2.70 -4.72
CA VAL A 582 -19.42 3.00 -3.61
C VAL A 582 -18.69 3.71 -2.47
N GLN A 583 -17.53 3.23 -2.15
CA GLN A 583 -16.82 3.70 -0.96
C GLN A 583 -16.27 5.10 -1.15
N LEU A 584 -15.89 5.44 -2.33
CA LEU A 584 -15.43 6.79 -2.63
C LEU A 584 -16.48 7.86 -2.33
N UNK A 585 -17.54 7.46 -2.57
CA UNK A 585 -18.61 8.31 -2.38
C UNK A 585 -19.04 8.39 -0.98
N ASN A 586 -19.05 7.31 -0.36
CA ASN A 586 -19.38 7.27 1.08
C ASN A 586 -18.35 8.04 1.93
N GLY A 587 -17.09 7.83 1.68
CA GLY A 587 -16.02 8.53 2.36
C GLY A 587 -16.11 10.04 2.25
N ARG A 588 -16.52 10.53 1.08
CA ARG A 588 -16.69 11.97 0.85
C ARG A 588 -17.86 12.54 1.67
N LEU A 589 -18.99 11.83 1.69
CA LEU A 589 -20.20 12.28 2.38
C LEU A 589 -20.05 12.21 3.90
N SER A 590 -19.47 11.13 4.43
CA SER A 590 -19.25 10.98 5.87
C SER A 590 -18.26 12.03 6.39
N ARG A 591 -17.23 12.37 5.61
CA ARG A 591 -16.27 13.45 5.97
C ARG A 591 -16.93 14.83 5.96
N GLN A 592 -17.80 15.11 5.00
CA GLN A 592 -18.55 16.39 4.93
C GLN A 592 -19.51 16.53 6.13
N ARG A 593 -20.22 15.47 6.49
CA ARG A 593 -21.12 15.47 7.64
C ARG A 593 -20.37 15.65 8.97
N ARG A 594 -19.21 15.00 9.11
CA ARG A 594 -18.37 15.17 10.32
C ARG A 594 -17.81 16.59 10.43
N GLY A 595 -17.43 17.21 9.31
CA GLY A 595 -16.92 18.58 9.27
C GLY A 595 -18.00 19.63 9.56
N SER A 596 -19.28 19.36 9.21
CA SER A 596 -20.38 20.29 9.45
C SER A 596 -21.04 20.14 10.83
N ALA A 597 -20.91 18.97 11.47
CA ALA A 597 -21.61 18.66 12.72
C ALA A 597 -20.75 18.84 13.98
N GLN A 598 -19.46 19.13 13.85
CA GLN A 598 -18.55 19.13 15.01
C GLN A 598 -17.42 20.15 14.95
N LYS A 599 -17.52 21.15 15.73
CA LYS A 599 -16.47 21.63 16.60
C LYS A 599 -16.72 20.99 17.97
N PRO A 600 -15.88 20.41 18.64
CA PRO A 600 -14.61 19.72 18.59
C PRO A 600 -14.67 18.26 19.09
N ARG A 601 -14.97 17.34 18.23
CA ARG A 601 -14.84 15.90 18.55
C ARG A 601 -13.64 15.25 17.84
N GLN A 602 -12.77 16.07 17.26
CA GLN A 602 -11.56 15.58 16.58
C GLN A 602 -10.54 14.92 17.51
N GLU A 603 -10.72 15.07 18.82
CA GLU A 603 -9.77 14.54 19.81
C GLU A 603 -10.06 13.09 20.25
N ARG A 604 -11.22 12.51 19.87
CA ARG A 604 -11.59 11.18 20.39
C ARG A 604 -11.57 10.06 19.36
N ASP A 605 -11.49 10.36 18.06
CA ASP A 605 -11.73 9.32 17.05
C ASP A 605 -10.45 8.69 16.46
N CYS A 606 -9.29 8.92 17.04
CA CYS A 606 -8.05 8.24 16.66
C CYS A 606 -7.49 7.39 17.81
N ARG A 607 -8.33 6.61 18.48
CA ARG A 607 -7.86 5.64 19.49
C ARG A 607 -8.08 4.23 18.98
N ILE A 608 -7.29 3.78 18.06
CA ILE A 608 -7.06 2.34 17.85
C ILE A 608 -5.67 2.16 17.27
N UNK A 609 -5.19 1.62 18.08
CA UNK A 609 -3.88 1.34 17.88
C UNK A 609 -3.43 0.50 17.13
#